data_ef8c93aa28c4143ce6ede0db7b3219aa
#
_entry.id   ef8c93aa28c4143ce6ede0db7b3219aa
#
_cell.length_a   1.000
_cell.length_b   1.000
_cell.length_c   1.000
_cell.angle_alpha   90.00
_cell.angle_beta   90.00
_cell.angle_gamma   90.00
#
_symmetry.space_group_name_H-M   'P 1'
#
loop_
_entity.id
_entity.type
_entity.pdbx_description
1 polymer ?
#
loop_
_entity_poly.entity_id
_entity_poly.type
_entity_poly.pdbx_seq_one_letter_code
_entity_poly.pdbx_strand_id
1 'polypeptide(L)'
;MATLPFFLLTSYLLSCDRHKRTAGFVQLKWLFIKSLTRIAPIFPVLPARDAWWQKRKGFHDRRALPYQRDTFIIKNVRGRMAMKTRKIGLANYLAYGSGDFLGAGTTALTAAWLLYFYTTFCGLTPIEATFIFAMARVLDAVVSPLMGFLTDNFGSTWLGKRFGRRKFFILLGIPFVFSYSFMWVGDMSYWYYLLTYLLFDIVYTMVLVPYETLVPEMTDDFKQKTKFSGARIALAQLSAILAAFLPGILLGYFGKDNAISFFYSSLVFSVICALVLTLVYFFTWERPRDQMSEASLRAEKERQSLTLGQSLKRLNVELVSTLRIRIFRQHLGMYLGGYIAQDVFNAVFTYYVVFVLMQSPTMASNLMGTMAILQFIAVIGMIPLCIRFGPAPSYRLVVCLFGLSALSYAVLWYSGLHDTFSLLLLISALAGIGRGGINYVPWNTYTYIADVDEVITAQRREGIFAGIMTLTRKASQAGAVMLVGVVLQLSGFVSGQSVQAPGVSHTILMILSFGTVGVLALGFLVSLRFKLNLQTHSVLREETLKMREAGRPVPENITPQARATVEMLAGMPYESLWGNNNIGYLNRHKGDKPVTHATQS
;
A
#
# COMPACT_ATOMS: atom_id res chain seq x y z
N MET A 1 18.22 9.72 -27.41
CA MET A 1 18.06 11.18 -27.54
C MET A 1 17.06 11.80 -26.54
N ALA A 2 16.87 11.23 -25.36
CA ALA A 2 15.95 11.76 -24.32
C ALA A 2 16.64 12.18 -23.00
N THR A 3 17.97 12.10 -22.92
CA THR A 3 18.75 12.40 -21.70
C THR A 3 19.40 13.79 -21.72
N LEU A 4 19.31 14.52 -22.82
CA LEU A 4 19.93 15.85 -22.96
C LEU A 4 19.25 17.00 -22.18
N PRO A 5 17.93 16.99 -21.86
CA PRO A 5 17.33 18.12 -21.16
C PRO A 5 17.62 18.17 -19.66
N PHE A 6 18.00 17.05 -19.04
CA PHE A 6 18.18 17.01 -17.57
C PHE A 6 19.57 17.53 -17.14
N PHE A 7 20.59 17.28 -17.94
CA PHE A 7 21.96 17.78 -17.68
C PHE A 7 22.09 19.27 -17.94
N LEU A 8 21.35 19.82 -18.90
CA LEU A 8 21.31 21.26 -19.16
C LEU A 8 20.56 22.05 -18.10
N LEU A 9 19.62 21.40 -17.37
CA LEU A 9 18.86 22.05 -16.29
C LEU A 9 19.71 22.25 -15.03
N THR A 10 20.60 21.30 -14.72
CA THR A 10 21.48 21.38 -13.54
C THR A 10 22.63 22.35 -13.73
N SER A 11 23.18 22.45 -14.92
CA SER A 11 24.24 23.44 -15.24
C SER A 11 23.70 24.87 -15.34
N TYR A 12 22.44 25.05 -15.76
CA TYR A 12 21.82 26.37 -15.85
C TYR A 12 21.39 26.96 -14.48
N LEU A 13 21.11 26.10 -13.51
CA LEU A 13 20.74 26.52 -12.15
C LEU A 13 21.92 26.94 -11.29
N LEU A 14 23.14 26.60 -11.67
CA LEU A 14 24.36 26.91 -10.93
C LEU A 14 25.11 28.15 -11.44
N SER A 15 24.71 28.75 -12.57
CA SER A 15 25.50 29.82 -13.20
C SER A 15 24.77 31.10 -13.57
N CYS A 16 23.56 31.39 -13.06
CA CYS A 16 22.82 32.58 -13.49
C CYS A 16 22.39 33.51 -12.37
N ASP A 17 22.75 34.77 -12.54
CA ASP A 17 22.52 35.94 -11.68
C ASP A 17 21.03 36.24 -11.41
N ARG A 18 20.72 36.78 -10.22
CA ARG A 18 19.37 36.93 -9.63
C ARG A 18 18.34 37.73 -10.44
N HIS A 19 18.74 38.50 -11.44
CA HIS A 19 17.84 39.43 -12.15
C HIS A 19 17.18 38.89 -13.43
N LYS A 20 17.54 37.68 -13.91
CA LYS A 20 16.94 37.06 -15.12
C LYS A 20 15.98 35.91 -14.88
N ARG A 21 15.56 35.66 -13.61
CA ARG A 21 14.75 34.49 -13.26
C ARG A 21 13.27 34.56 -13.66
N THR A 22 12.71 35.75 -13.87
CA THR A 22 11.27 35.89 -14.13
C THR A 22 10.85 35.61 -15.57
N ALA A 23 11.70 35.92 -16.55
CA ALA A 23 11.38 35.72 -17.98
C ALA A 23 11.52 34.24 -18.41
N GLY A 24 12.50 33.51 -17.86
CA GLY A 24 12.72 32.09 -18.18
C GLY A 24 11.61 31.15 -17.66
N PHE A 25 11.01 31.49 -16.52
CA PHE A 25 9.95 30.69 -15.93
C PHE A 25 8.64 30.73 -16.71
N VAL A 26 8.35 31.83 -17.38
CA VAL A 26 7.15 31.99 -18.23
C VAL A 26 7.30 31.20 -19.54
N GLN A 27 8.49 31.16 -20.13
CA GLN A 27 8.75 30.36 -21.35
C GLN A 27 8.75 28.85 -21.08
N LEU A 28 9.26 28.39 -19.92
CA LEU A 28 9.22 26.98 -19.52
C LEU A 28 7.79 26.51 -19.24
N LYS A 29 6.96 27.36 -18.63
CA LYS A 29 5.54 27.08 -18.40
C LYS A 29 4.77 26.94 -19.73
N TRP A 30 5.11 27.74 -20.73
CA TRP A 30 4.52 27.68 -22.07
C TRP A 30 4.94 26.44 -22.88
N LEU A 31 6.20 26.02 -22.78
CA LEU A 31 6.71 24.81 -23.41
C LEU A 31 6.12 23.54 -22.77
N PHE A 32 5.91 23.54 -21.44
CA PHE A 32 5.30 22.41 -20.72
C PHE A 32 3.80 22.28 -21.04
N ILE A 33 3.08 23.39 -21.17
CA ILE A 33 1.67 23.40 -21.59
C ILE A 33 1.54 22.97 -23.06
N LYS A 34 2.45 23.36 -23.94
CA LYS A 34 2.43 22.98 -25.37
C LYS A 34 2.80 21.52 -25.63
N SER A 35 3.58 20.88 -24.76
CA SER A 35 3.83 19.44 -24.80
C SER A 35 2.66 18.62 -24.27
N LEU A 36 1.93 19.11 -23.26
CA LEU A 36 0.73 18.47 -22.76
C LEU A 36 -0.46 18.53 -23.74
N THR A 37 -0.56 19.58 -24.55
CA THR A 37 -1.62 19.69 -25.57
C THR A 37 -1.37 18.81 -26.81
N ARG A 38 -0.16 18.32 -27.04
CA ARG A 38 0.14 17.34 -28.10
C ARG A 38 -0.17 15.88 -27.72
N ILE A 39 -0.42 15.60 -26.44
CA ILE A 39 -0.82 14.27 -25.93
C ILE A 39 -2.35 14.14 -25.82
N ALA A 40 -3.10 15.25 -26.00
CA ALA A 40 -4.54 15.31 -25.87
C ALA A 40 -5.40 14.51 -26.89
N PRO A 41 -4.93 14.04 -28.06
CA PRO A 41 -5.80 13.30 -29.00
C PRO A 41 -5.99 11.81 -28.67
N ILE A 42 -5.47 11.28 -27.54
CA ILE A 42 -5.58 9.84 -27.21
C ILE A 42 -6.77 9.53 -26.28
N PHE A 43 -7.48 10.54 -25.79
CA PHE A 43 -8.67 10.35 -24.97
C PHE A 43 -9.94 10.70 -25.78
N PRO A 44 -10.86 9.76 -25.99
CA PRO A 44 -12.17 10.12 -26.57
C PRO A 44 -12.93 10.98 -25.56
N VAL A 45 -13.22 12.21 -25.95
CA VAL A 45 -14.05 13.15 -25.24
C VAL A 45 -15.47 12.56 -25.15
N LEU A 46 -15.96 12.32 -23.95
CA LEU A 46 -17.38 12.04 -23.69
C LEU A 46 -18.20 13.26 -24.10
N PRO A 47 -19.35 13.09 -24.79
CA PRO A 47 -20.12 14.20 -25.29
C PRO A 47 -20.70 15.06 -24.16
N ALA A 48 -20.77 16.35 -24.47
CA ALA A 48 -21.15 17.42 -23.58
C ALA A 48 -22.48 17.21 -22.84
N ARG A 49 -22.51 17.71 -21.63
CA ARG A 49 -23.49 17.67 -20.57
C ARG A 49 -24.87 18.27 -20.88
N ASP A 50 -25.11 18.80 -22.09
CA ASP A 50 -26.31 19.60 -22.41
C ASP A 50 -27.47 18.80 -23.03
N ALA A 51 -27.26 17.54 -23.44
CA ALA A 51 -28.30 16.72 -24.03
C ALA A 51 -29.24 16.03 -23.00
N TRP A 52 -28.90 16.06 -21.69
CA TRP A 52 -29.66 15.39 -20.64
C TRP A 52 -30.80 16.24 -20.04
N TRP A 53 -30.76 17.56 -20.20
CA TRP A 53 -31.75 18.48 -19.62
C TRP A 53 -32.96 18.74 -20.49
N GLN A 54 -32.92 18.48 -21.79
CA GLN A 54 -34.06 18.72 -22.68
C GLN A 54 -35.11 17.61 -22.70
N LYS A 55 -34.82 16.41 -22.16
CA LYS A 55 -35.78 15.28 -22.16
C LYS A 55 -36.71 15.22 -20.94
N ARG A 56 -36.67 16.19 -20.02
CA ARG A 56 -37.50 16.24 -18.80
C ARG A 56 -38.59 17.31 -18.78
N LYS A 57 -38.90 17.96 -19.91
CA LYS A 57 -39.96 18.96 -19.99
C LYS A 57 -41.31 18.46 -20.60
N GLY A 58 -41.57 17.18 -20.59
CA GLY A 58 -42.76 16.61 -21.24
C GLY A 58 -43.62 15.73 -20.35
N PHE A 59 -43.76 16.02 -19.03
CA PHE A 59 -44.78 15.36 -18.20
C PHE A 59 -45.24 16.30 -17.07
N HIS A 60 -46.08 17.27 -17.45
CA HIS A 60 -46.98 17.96 -16.55
C HIS A 60 -48.38 17.75 -17.11
N ASP A 61 -49.15 16.91 -16.53
CA ASP A 61 -50.52 17.13 -16.12
C ASP A 61 -51.19 15.87 -15.56
N ARG A 62 -51.65 15.93 -14.33
CA ARG A 62 -52.95 15.51 -13.80
C ARG A 62 -52.90 15.00 -12.35
N ARG A 63 -53.71 15.77 -11.57
CA ARG A 63 -54.39 15.44 -10.31
C ARG A 63 -53.61 15.61 -9.01
N ALA A 64 -53.84 16.80 -8.47
CA ALA A 64 -53.66 17.12 -7.06
C ALA A 64 -54.60 16.32 -6.17
N LEU A 65 -54.04 15.70 -5.13
CA LEU A 65 -54.74 15.35 -3.89
C LEU A 65 -54.11 16.15 -2.75
N PRO A 66 -54.87 16.67 -1.78
CA PRO A 66 -54.39 17.60 -0.78
C PRO A 66 -53.61 16.87 0.31
N TYR A 67 -52.30 17.09 0.40
CA TYR A 67 -51.48 16.65 1.53
C TYR A 67 -51.46 17.76 2.58
N GLN A 68 -52.08 17.49 3.69
CA GLN A 68 -52.12 18.36 4.86
C GLN A 68 -50.71 18.59 5.44
N ARG A 69 -50.50 19.85 5.81
CA ARG A 69 -49.27 20.41 6.33
C ARG A 69 -48.80 19.75 7.65
N ASP A 70 -47.69 19.09 7.60
CA ASP A 70 -46.82 18.96 8.77
C ASP A 70 -45.60 19.88 8.61
N THR A 71 -45.86 21.19 8.62
CA THR A 71 -44.84 22.24 8.51
C THR A 71 -44.15 22.53 9.86
N PHE A 72 -44.35 21.73 10.89
CA PHE A 72 -43.80 22.01 12.23
C PHE A 72 -42.52 21.25 12.59
N ILE A 73 -42.14 20.21 11.84
CA ILE A 73 -40.95 19.40 12.16
C ILE A 73 -39.71 19.82 11.36
N ILE A 74 -39.85 20.47 10.21
CA ILE A 74 -38.70 20.83 9.35
C ILE A 74 -37.96 22.10 9.83
N LYS A 75 -38.58 22.96 10.66
CA LYS A 75 -37.93 24.17 11.17
C LYS A 75 -36.92 23.93 12.30
N ASN A 76 -37.01 22.80 13.02
CA ASN A 76 -36.09 22.51 14.11
C ASN A 76 -34.82 21.71 13.69
N VAL A 77 -34.72 21.23 12.44
CA VAL A 77 -33.52 20.57 11.91
C VAL A 77 -32.56 21.55 11.25
N ARG A 78 -33.03 22.74 10.83
CA ARG A 78 -32.15 23.79 10.26
C ARG A 78 -31.42 24.66 11.27
N GLY A 79 -31.70 24.53 12.55
CA GLY A 79 -31.05 25.29 13.63
C GLY A 79 -29.83 24.63 14.27
N ARG A 80 -29.46 23.39 13.90
CA ARG A 80 -28.27 22.71 14.42
C ARG A 80 -27.08 22.89 13.48
N MET A 81 -26.25 23.86 13.86
CA MET A 81 -24.83 24.00 13.56
C MET A 81 -24.47 23.87 12.06
N ALA A 82 -24.38 25.01 11.40
CA ALA A 82 -23.45 25.13 10.28
C ALA A 82 -22.07 24.68 10.79
N MET A 83 -21.70 23.44 10.47
CA MET A 83 -20.33 22.99 10.65
C MET A 83 -19.42 24.06 10.06
N LYS A 84 -18.56 24.64 10.86
CA LYS A 84 -17.45 25.45 10.37
C LYS A 84 -16.54 24.49 9.59
N THR A 85 -16.93 24.18 8.34
CA THR A 85 -16.16 23.29 7.47
C THR A 85 -14.83 23.96 7.21
N ARG A 86 -13.79 23.40 7.78
CA ARG A 86 -12.43 23.86 7.55
C ARG A 86 -12.14 23.70 6.06
N LYS A 87 -11.76 24.78 5.37
CA LYS A 87 -11.43 24.69 3.93
C LYS A 87 -10.20 23.79 3.75
N ILE A 88 -10.39 22.70 3.03
CA ILE A 88 -9.31 21.77 2.67
C ILE A 88 -8.68 22.26 1.37
N GLY A 89 -7.41 22.59 1.42
CA GLY A 89 -6.62 23.06 0.27
C GLY A 89 -5.52 22.08 -0.14
N LEU A 90 -4.78 22.44 -1.19
CA LEU A 90 -3.65 21.64 -1.70
C LEU A 90 -2.60 21.36 -0.61
N ALA A 91 -2.32 22.35 0.25
CA ALA A 91 -1.37 22.19 1.34
C ALA A 91 -1.73 21.03 2.29
N ASN A 92 -3.03 20.83 2.58
CA ASN A 92 -3.47 19.74 3.44
C ASN A 92 -3.28 18.37 2.76
N TYR A 93 -3.55 18.25 1.44
CA TYR A 93 -3.32 17.00 0.71
C TYR A 93 -1.83 16.65 0.64
N LEU A 94 -0.97 17.63 0.34
CA LEU A 94 0.47 17.43 0.26
C LEU A 94 1.08 17.13 1.63
N ALA A 95 0.69 17.86 2.66
CA ALA A 95 1.18 17.64 4.02
C ALA A 95 0.76 16.26 4.55
N TYR A 96 -0.50 15.86 4.35
CA TYR A 96 -0.92 14.50 4.70
C TYR A 96 -0.15 13.46 3.88
N GLY A 97 -0.12 13.60 2.55
CA GLY A 97 0.55 12.62 1.69
C GLY A 97 2.04 12.47 1.98
N SER A 98 2.72 13.55 2.40
CA SER A 98 4.15 13.51 2.73
C SER A 98 4.45 12.65 3.98
N GLY A 99 3.49 12.40 4.86
CA GLY A 99 3.68 11.50 6.01
C GLY A 99 4.12 10.09 5.61
N ASP A 100 3.81 9.66 4.39
CA ASP A 100 4.21 8.34 3.87
C ASP A 100 5.71 8.26 3.47
N PHE A 101 6.46 9.36 3.58
CA PHE A 101 7.92 9.30 3.58
C PHE A 101 8.44 8.43 4.72
N LEU A 102 7.82 8.49 5.90
CA LEU A 102 8.12 7.55 6.98
C LEU A 102 7.67 6.13 6.60
N GLY A 103 6.46 5.95 6.02
CA GLY A 103 5.92 4.64 5.66
C GLY A 103 6.69 3.96 4.55
N ALA A 104 6.61 4.50 3.35
CA ALA A 104 7.17 3.89 2.14
C ALA A 104 8.69 4.08 2.03
N GLY A 105 9.21 5.25 2.40
CA GLY A 105 10.62 5.57 2.20
C GLY A 105 11.55 4.80 3.11
N THR A 106 11.28 4.77 4.43
CA THR A 106 12.13 4.02 5.36
C THR A 106 12.08 2.53 5.09
N THR A 107 10.90 1.99 4.74
CA THR A 107 10.77 0.57 4.38
C THR A 107 11.49 0.24 3.06
N ALA A 108 11.47 1.12 2.06
CA ALA A 108 12.20 0.94 0.82
C ALA A 108 13.71 0.93 1.04
N LEU A 109 14.22 1.90 1.82
CA LEU A 109 15.65 1.96 2.17
C LEU A 109 16.09 0.72 2.95
N THR A 110 15.31 0.31 3.96
CA THR A 110 15.57 -0.88 4.77
C THR A 110 15.57 -2.16 3.93
N ALA A 111 14.55 -2.34 3.09
CA ALA A 111 14.42 -3.54 2.26
C ALA A 111 15.52 -3.67 1.20
N ALA A 112 16.04 -2.54 0.70
CA ALA A 112 17.07 -2.53 -0.34
C ALA A 112 18.49 -2.70 0.21
N TRP A 113 18.76 -2.17 1.41
CA TRP A 113 20.12 -1.95 1.85
C TRP A 113 20.48 -2.55 3.22
N LEU A 114 19.51 -2.76 4.12
CA LEU A 114 19.83 -3.10 5.50
C LEU A 114 20.51 -4.47 5.61
N LEU A 115 20.04 -5.48 4.88
CA LEU A 115 20.63 -6.80 4.90
C LEU A 115 22.09 -6.75 4.40
N TYR A 116 22.33 -6.04 3.30
CA TYR A 116 23.66 -5.81 2.77
C TYR A 116 24.56 -5.06 3.77
N PHE A 117 24.03 -4.00 4.40
CA PHE A 117 24.77 -3.23 5.40
C PHE A 117 25.17 -4.09 6.60
N TYR A 118 24.26 -4.88 7.16
CA TYR A 118 24.53 -5.71 8.33
C TYR A 118 25.56 -6.81 8.04
N THR A 119 25.51 -7.44 6.88
CA THR A 119 26.43 -8.52 6.55
C THR A 119 27.78 -8.03 6.01
N THR A 120 27.84 -6.87 5.35
CA THR A 120 29.06 -6.37 4.73
C THR A 120 29.86 -5.48 5.68
N PHE A 121 29.18 -4.61 6.44
CA PHE A 121 29.85 -3.58 7.26
C PHE A 121 29.76 -3.86 8.77
N CYS A 122 28.81 -4.68 9.21
CA CYS A 122 28.61 -4.94 10.65
C CYS A 122 29.02 -6.35 11.07
N GLY A 123 29.51 -7.17 10.14
CA GLY A 123 30.02 -8.53 10.44
C GLY A 123 28.94 -9.54 10.87
N LEU A 124 27.63 -9.19 10.80
CA LEU A 124 26.56 -10.13 11.13
C LEU A 124 26.46 -11.23 10.08
N THR A 125 26.17 -12.43 10.52
CA THR A 125 25.84 -13.53 9.61
C THR A 125 24.49 -13.26 8.90
N PRO A 126 24.25 -13.83 7.71
CA PRO A 126 22.98 -13.67 7.02
C PRO A 126 21.76 -14.08 7.85
N ILE A 127 21.87 -15.15 8.66
CA ILE A 127 20.80 -15.59 9.55
C ILE A 127 20.54 -14.56 10.65
N GLU A 128 21.57 -14.04 11.31
CA GLU A 128 21.41 -13.00 12.34
C GLU A 128 20.74 -11.75 11.78
N ALA A 129 21.21 -11.26 10.63
CA ALA A 129 20.66 -10.08 10.00
C ALA A 129 19.19 -10.27 9.60
N THR A 130 18.83 -11.41 9.00
CA THR A 130 17.45 -11.70 8.62
C THR A 130 16.53 -12.02 9.81
N PHE A 131 17.08 -12.59 10.89
CA PHE A 131 16.34 -12.82 12.14
C PHE A 131 15.95 -11.50 12.81
N ILE A 132 16.81 -10.49 12.83
CA ILE A 132 16.49 -9.14 13.31
C ILE A 132 15.27 -8.59 12.54
N PHE A 133 15.28 -8.72 11.21
CA PHE A 133 14.20 -8.28 10.36
C PHE A 133 12.89 -9.05 10.64
N ALA A 134 12.97 -10.37 10.77
CA ALA A 134 11.81 -11.22 11.06
C ALA A 134 11.21 -10.90 12.44
N MET A 135 12.04 -10.71 13.46
CA MET A 135 11.60 -10.38 14.82
C MET A 135 10.86 -9.05 14.87
N ALA A 136 11.34 -8.04 14.14
CA ALA A 136 10.63 -6.75 14.02
C ALA A 136 9.23 -6.92 13.40
N ARG A 137 9.08 -7.76 12.36
CA ARG A 137 7.75 -8.04 11.76
C ARG A 137 6.79 -8.74 12.73
N VAL A 138 7.32 -9.65 13.57
CA VAL A 138 6.52 -10.29 14.64
C VAL A 138 6.09 -9.27 15.69
N LEU A 139 7.01 -8.40 16.11
CA LEU A 139 6.71 -7.33 17.06
C LEU A 139 5.64 -6.38 16.51
N ASP A 140 5.78 -5.95 15.26
CA ASP A 140 4.81 -5.06 14.59
C ASP A 140 3.40 -5.68 14.52
N ALA A 141 3.30 -7.00 14.32
CA ALA A 141 2.02 -7.69 14.34
C ALA A 141 1.30 -7.61 15.70
N VAL A 142 2.05 -7.48 16.80
CA VAL A 142 1.52 -7.32 18.17
C VAL A 142 1.31 -5.84 18.49
N VAL A 143 2.26 -4.99 18.16
CA VAL A 143 2.25 -3.56 18.51
C VAL A 143 1.17 -2.80 17.71
N SER A 144 0.91 -3.15 16.45
CA SER A 144 -0.09 -2.47 15.62
C SER A 144 -1.51 -2.47 16.22
N PRO A 145 -2.08 -3.62 16.64
CA PRO A 145 -3.39 -3.63 17.32
C PRO A 145 -3.37 -2.92 18.68
N LEU A 146 -2.25 -3.05 19.42
CA LEU A 146 -2.07 -2.38 20.70
C LEU A 146 -2.08 -0.85 20.53
N MET A 147 -1.39 -0.34 19.52
CA MET A 147 -1.39 1.10 19.19
C MET A 147 -2.76 1.59 18.75
N GLY A 148 -3.51 0.80 17.98
CA GLY A 148 -4.90 1.11 17.64
C GLY A 148 -5.77 1.27 18.89
N PHE A 149 -5.70 0.31 19.81
CA PHE A 149 -6.41 0.36 21.09
C PHE A 149 -5.97 1.57 21.94
N LEU A 150 -4.67 1.81 22.05
CA LEU A 150 -4.12 2.91 22.83
C LEU A 150 -4.57 4.27 22.28
N THR A 151 -4.49 4.48 20.98
CA THR A 151 -4.87 5.76 20.34
C THR A 151 -6.36 6.04 20.45
N ASP A 152 -7.21 5.02 20.36
CA ASP A 152 -8.66 5.18 20.51
C ASP A 152 -9.06 5.58 21.95
N ASN A 153 -8.33 5.10 22.95
CA ASN A 153 -8.59 5.39 24.38
C ASN A 153 -7.84 6.64 24.91
N PHE A 154 -6.80 7.11 24.20
CA PHE A 154 -5.93 8.18 24.67
C PHE A 154 -6.63 9.53 24.85
N GLY A 155 -7.73 9.76 24.15
CA GLY A 155 -8.50 11.01 24.21
C GLY A 155 -9.09 11.35 25.59
N SER A 156 -9.14 10.40 26.52
CA SER A 156 -9.56 10.63 27.91
C SER A 156 -8.45 11.25 28.77
N THR A 157 -7.18 11.06 28.39
CA THR A 157 -6.00 11.56 29.12
C THR A 157 -5.81 13.07 28.98
N TRP A 158 -5.08 13.68 29.91
CA TRP A 158 -4.75 15.11 29.84
C TRP A 158 -3.96 15.48 28.58
N LEU A 159 -2.98 14.66 28.20
CA LEU A 159 -2.20 14.85 26.97
C LEU A 159 -3.07 14.72 25.70
N GLY A 160 -3.97 13.71 25.67
CA GLY A 160 -4.89 13.51 24.56
C GLY A 160 -5.90 14.65 24.40
N LYS A 161 -6.33 15.28 25.49
CA LYS A 161 -7.20 16.46 25.45
C LYS A 161 -6.46 17.71 24.95
N ARG A 162 -5.16 17.86 25.27
CA ARG A 162 -4.36 19.04 24.91
C ARG A 162 -3.81 18.98 23.48
N PHE A 163 -3.29 17.83 23.05
CA PHE A 163 -2.57 17.67 21.78
C PHE A 163 -3.35 16.88 20.72
N GLY A 164 -4.49 16.31 21.08
CA GLY A 164 -5.24 15.38 20.25
C GLY A 164 -4.90 13.91 20.55
N ARG A 165 -5.88 13.00 20.38
CA ARG A 165 -5.72 11.59 20.72
C ARG A 165 -4.75 10.85 19.78
N ARG A 166 -4.71 11.23 18.51
CA ARG A 166 -3.85 10.66 17.46
C ARG A 166 -2.67 11.56 17.14
N LYS A 167 -2.90 12.87 17.08
CA LYS A 167 -1.86 13.86 16.79
C LYS A 167 -0.75 13.89 17.83
N PHE A 168 -1.05 13.54 19.09
CA PHE A 168 -0.03 13.42 20.14
C PHE A 168 1.06 12.40 19.74
N PHE A 169 0.70 11.25 19.20
CA PHE A 169 1.66 10.22 18.80
C PHE A 169 2.48 10.65 17.57
N ILE A 170 1.88 11.42 16.65
CA ILE A 170 2.62 12.02 15.52
C ILE A 170 3.64 13.05 16.05
N LEU A 171 3.23 13.89 16.98
CA LEU A 171 4.12 14.88 17.63
C LEU A 171 5.28 14.19 18.36
N LEU A 172 4.97 13.13 19.11
CA LEU A 172 5.97 12.32 19.82
C LEU A 172 6.93 11.63 18.84
N GLY A 173 6.43 11.22 17.68
CA GLY A 173 7.23 10.61 16.62
C GLY A 173 8.32 11.53 16.06
N ILE A 174 8.13 12.85 16.05
CA ILE A 174 9.09 13.80 15.46
C ILE A 174 10.51 13.65 16.04
N PRO A 175 10.72 13.69 17.35
CA PRO A 175 12.07 13.46 17.91
C PRO A 175 12.47 11.98 17.85
N PHE A 176 11.53 11.04 18.00
CA PHE A 176 11.87 9.62 18.06
C PHE A 176 12.16 8.98 16.69
N VAL A 177 11.80 9.62 15.55
CA VAL A 177 12.12 9.11 14.21
C VAL A 177 13.64 9.01 13.98
N PHE A 178 14.46 9.76 14.69
CA PHE A 178 15.91 9.65 14.64
C PHE A 178 16.44 8.30 15.14
N SER A 179 15.63 7.49 15.83
CA SER A 179 15.94 6.11 16.16
C SER A 179 16.24 5.27 14.91
N TYR A 180 15.71 5.67 13.73
CA TYR A 180 16.04 5.05 12.46
C TYR A 180 17.53 5.08 12.13
N SER A 181 18.21 6.18 12.48
CA SER A 181 19.64 6.33 12.20
C SER A 181 20.51 5.43 13.09
N PHE A 182 20.03 5.03 14.26
CA PHE A 182 20.79 4.12 15.13
C PHE A 182 20.98 2.73 14.52
N MET A 183 20.05 2.28 13.66
CA MET A 183 20.16 1.00 12.96
C MET A 183 21.32 0.94 11.96
N TRP A 184 21.86 2.10 11.57
CA TRP A 184 22.87 2.26 10.51
C TRP A 184 24.24 2.68 11.05
N VAL A 185 24.49 2.49 12.32
CA VAL A 185 25.81 2.69 12.94
C VAL A 185 26.63 1.42 12.72
N GLY A 186 27.86 1.55 12.22
CA GLY A 186 28.76 0.41 12.01
C GLY A 186 29.39 -0.13 13.31
N ASP A 187 29.98 -1.31 13.25
CA ASP A 187 30.86 -1.92 14.27
C ASP A 187 30.20 -2.11 15.66
N MET A 188 28.90 -2.38 15.69
CA MET A 188 28.15 -2.63 16.91
C MET A 188 27.84 -4.14 17.09
N SER A 189 27.42 -4.51 18.32
CA SER A 189 27.05 -5.90 18.63
C SER A 189 25.70 -6.28 18.01
N TYR A 190 25.45 -7.59 17.84
CA TYR A 190 24.16 -8.14 17.41
C TYR A 190 22.97 -7.59 18.22
N TRP A 191 23.11 -7.52 19.55
CA TRP A 191 22.05 -7.03 20.45
C TRP A 191 21.73 -5.54 20.23
N TYR A 192 22.75 -4.74 19.88
CA TYR A 192 22.54 -3.35 19.53
C TYR A 192 21.64 -3.21 18.29
N TYR A 193 21.94 -3.97 17.23
CA TYR A 193 21.14 -3.93 16.00
C TYR A 193 19.72 -4.45 16.22
N LEU A 194 19.57 -5.54 16.98
CA LEU A 194 18.24 -6.06 17.33
C LEU A 194 17.43 -5.01 18.10
N LEU A 195 18.00 -4.43 19.15
CA LEU A 195 17.27 -3.47 20.00
C LEU A 195 16.96 -2.16 19.26
N THR A 196 17.88 -1.62 18.48
CA THR A 196 17.66 -0.38 17.70
C THR A 196 16.63 -0.58 16.62
N TYR A 197 16.61 -1.74 15.95
CA TYR A 197 15.59 -2.06 14.97
C TYR A 197 14.21 -2.20 15.62
N LEU A 198 14.10 -2.95 16.72
CA LEU A 198 12.82 -3.09 17.45
C LEU A 198 12.33 -1.75 18.00
N LEU A 199 13.24 -0.90 18.50
CA LEU A 199 12.90 0.46 18.94
C LEU A 199 12.31 1.28 17.79
N PHE A 200 12.97 1.29 16.64
CA PHE A 200 12.48 2.01 15.47
C PHE A 200 11.13 1.45 15.00
N ASP A 201 10.93 0.13 14.99
CA ASP A 201 9.67 -0.49 14.56
C ASP A 201 8.50 -0.12 15.49
N ILE A 202 8.73 0.01 16.80
CA ILE A 202 7.75 0.55 17.75
C ILE A 202 7.42 2.01 17.42
N VAL A 203 8.43 2.86 17.18
CA VAL A 203 8.23 4.27 16.80
C VAL A 203 7.48 4.38 15.47
N TYR A 204 7.85 3.58 14.50
CA TYR A 204 7.22 3.50 13.19
C TYR A 204 5.72 3.19 13.32
N THR A 205 5.38 2.14 14.06
CA THR A 205 3.99 1.72 14.28
C THR A 205 3.22 2.76 15.12
N MET A 206 3.86 3.33 16.13
CA MET A 206 3.29 4.39 16.97
C MET A 206 2.85 5.61 16.15
N VAL A 207 3.56 5.94 15.09
CA VAL A 207 3.24 7.09 14.22
C VAL A 207 2.27 6.69 13.11
N LEU A 208 2.49 5.56 12.42
CA LEU A 208 1.71 5.21 11.24
C LEU A 208 0.28 4.81 11.54
N VAL A 209 0.02 4.08 12.63
CA VAL A 209 -1.34 3.65 12.98
C VAL A 209 -2.28 4.85 13.17
N PRO A 210 -1.96 5.86 13.99
CA PRO A 210 -2.80 7.06 14.09
C PRO A 210 -2.81 7.91 12.81
N TYR A 211 -1.69 7.98 12.07
CA TYR A 211 -1.60 8.73 10.82
C TYR A 211 -2.58 8.21 9.76
N GLU A 212 -2.63 6.90 9.54
CA GLU A 212 -3.53 6.28 8.55
C GLU A 212 -5.02 6.53 8.85
N THR A 213 -5.35 6.76 10.09
CA THR A 213 -6.73 6.98 10.54
C THR A 213 -7.15 8.44 10.58
N LEU A 214 -6.29 9.40 10.18
CA LEU A 214 -6.62 10.84 10.18
C LEU A 214 -7.62 11.24 9.09
N VAL A 215 -7.52 10.70 7.87
CA VAL A 215 -8.37 11.14 6.75
C VAL A 215 -9.88 10.97 7.02
N PRO A 216 -10.35 9.84 7.56
CA PRO A 216 -11.75 9.69 7.95
C PRO A 216 -12.23 10.72 8.98
N GLU A 217 -11.32 11.27 9.79
CA GLU A 217 -11.66 12.31 10.75
C GLU A 217 -11.67 13.71 10.15
N MET A 218 -10.83 13.96 9.14
CA MET A 218 -10.74 15.26 8.49
C MET A 218 -11.92 15.57 7.60
N THR A 219 -12.50 14.56 6.94
CA THR A 219 -13.58 14.75 5.96
C THR A 219 -14.44 13.50 5.79
N ASP A 220 -15.74 13.72 5.52
CA ASP A 220 -16.67 12.66 5.09
C ASP A 220 -16.86 12.64 3.57
N ASP A 221 -16.42 13.71 2.86
CA ASP A 221 -16.56 13.81 1.42
C ASP A 221 -15.65 12.82 0.68
N PHE A 222 -16.27 11.97 -0.12
CA PHE A 222 -15.59 10.95 -0.93
C PHE A 222 -14.52 11.54 -1.87
N LYS A 223 -14.80 12.68 -2.51
CA LYS A 223 -13.85 13.34 -3.43
C LYS A 223 -12.60 13.81 -2.71
N GLN A 224 -12.77 14.34 -1.49
CA GLN A 224 -11.64 14.79 -0.67
C GLN A 224 -10.82 13.59 -0.16
N LYS A 225 -11.46 12.53 0.32
CA LYS A 225 -10.77 11.27 0.70
C LYS A 225 -9.94 10.73 -0.44
N THR A 226 -10.48 10.70 -1.65
CA THR A 226 -9.76 10.26 -2.85
C THR A 226 -8.55 11.13 -3.17
N LYS A 227 -8.65 12.46 -3.00
CA LYS A 227 -7.50 13.37 -3.17
C LYS A 227 -6.41 13.14 -2.13
N PHE A 228 -6.76 12.92 -0.88
CA PHE A 228 -5.81 12.56 0.18
C PHE A 228 -5.08 11.25 -0.13
N SER A 229 -5.81 10.21 -0.52
CA SER A 229 -5.22 8.92 -0.91
C SER A 229 -4.32 9.05 -2.13
N GLY A 230 -4.74 9.82 -3.14
CA GLY A 230 -3.93 10.06 -4.33
C GLY A 230 -2.62 10.79 -4.02
N ALA A 231 -2.66 11.84 -3.18
CA ALA A 231 -1.48 12.55 -2.74
C ALA A 231 -0.54 11.64 -1.93
N ARG A 232 -1.09 10.80 -1.04
CA ARG A 232 -0.33 9.81 -0.26
C ARG A 232 0.42 8.84 -1.18
N ILE A 233 -0.27 8.23 -2.14
CA ILE A 233 0.33 7.26 -3.07
C ILE A 233 1.43 7.92 -3.91
N ALA A 234 1.20 9.13 -4.45
CA ALA A 234 2.18 9.83 -5.26
C ALA A 234 3.46 10.17 -4.46
N LEU A 235 3.30 10.66 -3.23
CA LEU A 235 4.43 11.03 -2.37
C LEU A 235 5.14 9.79 -1.79
N ALA A 236 4.43 8.68 -1.56
CA ALA A 236 5.03 7.39 -1.23
C ALA A 236 5.99 6.91 -2.32
N GLN A 237 5.59 7.01 -3.59
CA GLN A 237 6.47 6.62 -4.71
C GLN A 237 7.69 7.53 -4.83
N LEU A 238 7.51 8.85 -4.64
CA LEU A 238 8.62 9.80 -4.63
C LEU A 238 9.62 9.48 -3.50
N SER A 239 9.13 9.14 -2.33
CA SER A 239 9.93 8.72 -1.19
C SER A 239 10.72 7.43 -1.47
N ALA A 240 10.12 6.45 -2.13
CA ALA A 240 10.79 5.20 -2.51
C ALA A 240 11.90 5.44 -3.56
N ILE A 241 11.69 6.36 -4.51
CA ILE A 241 12.71 6.79 -5.48
C ILE A 241 13.89 7.44 -4.75
N LEU A 242 13.62 8.35 -3.82
CA LEU A 242 14.65 8.99 -3.01
C LEU A 242 15.44 7.94 -2.19
N ALA A 243 14.75 7.00 -1.55
CA ALA A 243 15.35 5.92 -0.78
C ALA A 243 16.27 5.02 -1.62
N ALA A 244 15.96 4.82 -2.90
CA ALA A 244 16.78 4.02 -3.81
C ALA A 244 18.08 4.75 -4.22
N PHE A 245 18.02 6.06 -4.50
CA PHE A 245 19.17 6.81 -4.99
C PHE A 245 20.08 7.37 -3.90
N LEU A 246 19.53 7.73 -2.73
CA LEU A 246 20.27 8.47 -1.70
C LEU A 246 21.53 7.74 -1.21
N PRO A 247 21.53 6.43 -0.89
CA PRO A 247 22.75 5.74 -0.48
C PRO A 247 23.82 5.75 -1.56
N GLY A 248 23.45 5.55 -2.83
CA GLY A 248 24.41 5.56 -3.94
C GLY A 248 25.06 6.91 -4.16
N ILE A 249 24.32 8.01 -4.00
CA ILE A 249 24.86 9.38 -4.09
C ILE A 249 25.89 9.59 -2.98
N LEU A 250 25.59 9.20 -1.74
CA LEU A 250 26.48 9.39 -0.60
C LEU A 250 27.68 8.43 -0.64
N LEU A 251 27.50 7.20 -1.11
CA LEU A 251 28.62 6.27 -1.39
C LEU A 251 29.56 6.81 -2.47
N GLY A 252 29.02 7.51 -3.46
CA GLY A 252 29.85 8.22 -4.46
C GLY A 252 30.65 9.37 -3.86
N TYR A 253 30.15 10.03 -2.84
CA TYR A 253 30.77 11.18 -2.19
C TYR A 253 31.78 10.79 -1.09
N PHE A 254 31.41 9.85 -0.19
CA PHE A 254 32.23 9.47 0.96
C PHE A 254 33.15 8.28 0.70
N GLY A 255 33.02 7.60 -0.44
CA GLY A 255 33.75 6.40 -0.79
C GLY A 255 32.92 5.12 -0.65
N LYS A 256 33.24 4.14 -1.52
CA LYS A 256 32.41 2.93 -1.71
C LYS A 256 32.45 1.94 -0.53
N ASP A 257 33.54 1.98 0.24
CA ASP A 257 33.80 1.04 1.33
C ASP A 257 33.55 1.65 2.71
N ASN A 258 32.79 2.75 2.76
CA ASN A 258 32.59 3.48 4.00
C ASN A 258 31.17 3.28 4.54
N ALA A 259 31.03 2.54 5.65
CA ALA A 259 29.80 2.33 6.39
C ALA A 259 29.09 3.64 6.77
N ILE A 260 29.84 4.72 6.98
CA ILE A 260 29.33 6.03 7.38
C ILE A 260 28.35 6.63 6.36
N SER A 261 28.46 6.23 5.07
CA SER A 261 27.54 6.66 4.01
C SER A 261 26.09 6.23 4.28
N PHE A 262 25.89 5.06 4.86
CA PHE A 262 24.58 4.55 5.25
C PHE A 262 24.01 5.29 6.46
N PHE A 263 24.87 5.60 7.43
CA PHE A 263 24.48 6.42 8.59
C PHE A 263 24.02 7.82 8.15
N TYR A 264 24.78 8.50 7.31
CA TYR A 264 24.36 9.81 6.78
C TYR A 264 23.10 9.71 5.90
N SER A 265 22.95 8.64 5.11
CA SER A 265 21.72 8.40 4.34
C SER A 265 20.51 8.32 5.27
N SER A 266 20.63 7.54 6.33
CA SER A 266 19.55 7.37 7.32
C SER A 266 19.28 8.65 8.10
N LEU A 267 20.32 9.42 8.43
CA LEU A 267 20.19 10.71 9.12
C LEU A 267 19.44 11.73 8.25
N VAL A 268 19.84 11.88 6.97
CA VAL A 268 19.14 12.74 6.01
C VAL A 268 17.68 12.32 5.89
N PHE A 269 17.44 11.00 5.80
CA PHE A 269 16.07 10.48 5.73
C PHE A 269 15.28 10.76 7.01
N SER A 270 15.89 10.61 8.18
CA SER A 270 15.28 10.93 9.48
C SER A 270 14.92 12.42 9.60
N VAL A 271 15.79 13.32 9.12
CA VAL A 271 15.49 14.75 9.07
C VAL A 271 14.31 15.04 8.16
N ILE A 272 14.26 14.44 6.97
CA ILE A 272 13.12 14.57 6.05
C ILE A 272 11.85 14.04 6.74
N CYS A 273 11.89 12.87 7.38
CA CYS A 273 10.76 12.32 8.11
C CYS A 273 10.30 13.23 9.25
N ALA A 274 11.21 13.81 10.02
CA ALA A 274 10.87 14.77 11.09
C ALA A 274 10.18 16.03 10.53
N LEU A 275 10.67 16.57 9.41
CA LEU A 275 10.06 17.70 8.72
C LEU A 275 8.66 17.39 8.20
N VAL A 276 8.49 16.24 7.51
CA VAL A 276 7.17 15.86 6.98
C VAL A 276 6.17 15.53 8.09
N LEU A 277 6.60 14.88 9.19
CA LEU A 277 5.73 14.66 10.35
C LEU A 277 5.30 15.98 11.00
N THR A 278 6.19 16.97 11.03
CA THR A 278 5.87 18.31 11.48
C THR A 278 4.80 18.96 10.58
N LEU A 279 4.93 18.83 9.26
CA LEU A 279 3.90 19.28 8.32
C LEU A 279 2.57 18.53 8.53
N VAL A 280 2.61 17.22 8.69
CA VAL A 280 1.40 16.42 9.00
C VAL A 280 0.76 16.95 10.28
N TYR A 281 1.54 17.16 11.35
CA TYR A 281 1.02 17.65 12.62
C TYR A 281 0.29 19.01 12.48
N PHE A 282 0.84 19.97 11.75
CA PHE A 282 0.26 21.30 11.63
C PHE A 282 -0.90 21.38 10.62
N PHE A 283 -0.84 20.66 9.52
CA PHE A 283 -1.81 20.77 8.41
C PHE A 283 -2.92 19.73 8.44
N THR A 284 -2.92 18.79 9.42
CA THR A 284 -4.02 17.86 9.65
C THR A 284 -4.74 18.14 10.97
N TRP A 285 -5.94 17.60 11.14
CA TRP A 285 -6.73 17.76 12.37
C TRP A 285 -7.56 16.53 12.66
N GLU A 286 -7.97 16.39 13.89
CA GLU A 286 -8.92 15.39 14.36
C GLU A 286 -10.31 16.03 14.46
N ARG A 287 -11.33 15.24 14.31
CA ARG A 287 -12.71 15.69 14.51
C ARG A 287 -12.97 15.86 16.01
N PRO A 288 -13.42 17.05 16.47
CA PRO A 288 -13.83 17.23 17.85
C PRO A 288 -14.98 16.29 18.23
N ARG A 289 -14.99 15.80 19.45
CA ARG A 289 -16.00 14.81 19.92
C ARG A 289 -17.44 15.33 19.84
N ASP A 290 -17.66 16.62 20.04
CA ASP A 290 -18.94 17.31 19.92
C ASP A 290 -19.52 17.30 18.50
N GLN A 291 -18.69 17.03 17.48
CA GLN A 291 -19.07 16.94 16.07
C GLN A 291 -19.23 15.49 15.57
N MET A 292 -19.03 14.50 16.44
CA MET A 292 -19.22 13.10 16.08
C MET A 292 -20.72 12.74 16.08
N SER A 293 -21.13 11.92 15.12
CA SER A 293 -22.51 11.41 15.09
C SER A 293 -22.76 10.48 16.32
N GLU A 294 -24.00 10.43 16.80
CA GLU A 294 -24.38 9.53 17.91
C GLU A 294 -24.03 8.06 17.61
N ALA A 295 -24.19 7.64 16.34
CA ALA A 295 -23.81 6.29 15.91
C ALA A 295 -22.29 6.05 16.04
N SER A 296 -21.47 7.03 15.70
CA SER A 296 -20.01 6.97 15.85
C SER A 296 -19.60 6.94 17.33
N LEU A 297 -20.29 7.73 18.16
CA LEU A 297 -20.04 7.76 19.61
C LEU A 297 -20.46 6.45 20.29
N ARG A 298 -21.57 5.83 19.86
CA ARG A 298 -21.99 4.50 20.33
C ARG A 298 -21.00 3.42 19.95
N ALA A 299 -20.56 3.40 18.69
CA ALA A 299 -19.54 2.47 18.20
C ALA A 299 -18.20 2.66 18.92
N GLU A 300 -17.81 3.90 19.23
CA GLU A 300 -16.62 4.20 20.03
C GLU A 300 -16.76 3.68 21.46
N LYS A 301 -17.90 3.91 22.11
CA LYS A 301 -18.17 3.39 23.45
C LYS A 301 -18.18 1.86 23.50
N GLU A 302 -18.78 1.21 22.51
CA GLU A 302 -18.77 -0.25 22.37
C GLU A 302 -17.35 -0.79 22.23
N ARG A 303 -16.50 -0.16 21.40
CA ARG A 303 -15.08 -0.53 21.29
C ARG A 303 -14.31 -0.32 22.60
N GLN A 304 -14.57 0.78 23.29
CA GLN A 304 -13.93 1.09 24.58
C GLN A 304 -14.37 0.15 25.72
N SER A 305 -15.56 -0.47 25.64
CA SER A 305 -16.01 -1.45 26.62
C SER A 305 -15.35 -2.82 26.47
N LEU A 306 -14.73 -3.10 25.32
CA LEU A 306 -14.04 -4.36 25.09
C LEU A 306 -12.67 -4.36 25.75
N THR A 307 -12.32 -5.45 26.42
CA THR A 307 -10.94 -5.66 26.88
C THR A 307 -10.03 -5.91 25.69
N LEU A 308 -8.72 -5.65 25.84
CA LEU A 308 -7.73 -5.91 24.80
C LEU A 308 -7.81 -7.34 24.26
N GLY A 309 -7.94 -8.34 25.16
CA GLY A 309 -8.08 -9.74 24.78
C GLY A 309 -9.34 -10.04 23.96
N GLN A 310 -10.47 -9.42 24.31
CA GLN A 310 -11.71 -9.54 23.55
C GLN A 310 -11.59 -8.88 22.16
N SER A 311 -10.96 -7.71 22.09
CA SER A 311 -10.71 -7.02 20.82
C SER A 311 -9.82 -7.84 19.88
N LEU A 312 -8.73 -8.42 20.39
CA LEU A 312 -7.85 -9.31 19.63
C LEU A 312 -8.55 -10.60 19.19
N LYS A 313 -9.35 -11.21 20.07
CA LYS A 313 -10.14 -12.41 19.72
C LYS A 313 -11.15 -12.10 18.63
N ARG A 314 -11.89 -10.99 18.74
CA ARG A 314 -12.83 -10.53 17.71
C ARG A 314 -12.12 -10.30 16.38
N LEU A 315 -10.99 -9.58 16.40
CA LEU A 315 -10.18 -9.31 15.20
C LEU A 315 -9.74 -10.62 14.53
N ASN A 316 -9.21 -11.58 15.29
CA ASN A 316 -8.78 -12.86 14.74
C ASN A 316 -9.94 -13.62 14.08
N VAL A 317 -11.09 -13.65 14.72
CA VAL A 317 -12.27 -14.32 14.16
C VAL A 317 -12.75 -13.63 12.89
N GLU A 318 -12.79 -12.31 12.86
CA GLU A 318 -13.17 -11.52 11.70
C GLU A 318 -12.17 -11.72 10.54
N LEU A 319 -10.86 -11.71 10.82
CA LEU A 319 -9.81 -11.95 9.82
C LEU A 319 -9.92 -13.37 9.22
N VAL A 320 -10.04 -14.39 10.06
CA VAL A 320 -10.17 -15.79 9.61
C VAL A 320 -11.45 -15.99 8.81
N SER A 321 -12.54 -15.27 9.13
CA SER A 321 -13.80 -15.35 8.40
C SER A 321 -13.67 -15.02 6.91
N THR A 322 -12.79 -14.09 6.54
CA THR A 322 -12.57 -13.71 5.14
C THR A 322 -11.94 -14.83 4.32
N LEU A 323 -11.11 -15.68 4.96
CA LEU A 323 -10.45 -16.81 4.29
C LEU A 323 -11.43 -17.91 3.84
N ARG A 324 -12.69 -17.86 4.26
CA ARG A 324 -13.74 -18.78 3.79
C ARG A 324 -14.14 -18.48 2.34
N ILE A 325 -14.01 -17.25 1.88
CA ILE A 325 -14.40 -16.80 0.56
C ILE A 325 -13.39 -17.30 -0.46
N ARG A 326 -13.84 -18.14 -1.39
CA ARG A 326 -12.98 -18.77 -2.40
C ARG A 326 -12.21 -17.75 -3.24
N ILE A 327 -12.91 -16.73 -3.72
CA ILE A 327 -12.30 -15.71 -4.57
C ILE A 327 -11.24 -14.89 -3.80
N PHE A 328 -11.45 -14.68 -2.49
CA PHE A 328 -10.47 -13.99 -1.66
C PHE A 328 -9.21 -14.82 -1.44
N ARG A 329 -9.31 -16.13 -1.23
CA ARG A 329 -8.12 -17.01 -1.13
C ARG A 329 -7.29 -16.97 -2.42
N GLN A 330 -7.96 -16.98 -3.59
CA GLN A 330 -7.27 -16.84 -4.88
C GLN A 330 -6.60 -15.47 -5.01
N HIS A 331 -7.30 -14.41 -4.65
CA HIS A 331 -6.74 -13.06 -4.62
C HIS A 331 -5.52 -12.95 -3.69
N LEU A 332 -5.63 -13.50 -2.49
CA LEU A 332 -4.55 -13.51 -1.52
C LEU A 332 -3.33 -14.28 -2.05
N GLY A 333 -3.55 -15.39 -2.75
CA GLY A 333 -2.48 -16.14 -3.42
C GLY A 333 -1.78 -15.33 -4.52
N MET A 334 -2.52 -14.60 -5.35
CA MET A 334 -1.95 -13.68 -6.33
C MET A 334 -1.16 -12.54 -5.65
N TYR A 335 -1.74 -11.94 -4.63
CA TYR A 335 -1.13 -10.87 -3.85
C TYR A 335 0.19 -11.30 -3.23
N LEU A 336 0.18 -12.40 -2.47
CA LEU A 336 1.37 -12.91 -1.80
C LEU A 336 2.41 -13.42 -2.81
N GLY A 337 2.02 -14.12 -3.88
CA GLY A 337 2.94 -14.57 -4.91
C GLY A 337 3.73 -13.43 -5.55
N GLY A 338 3.09 -12.31 -5.85
CA GLY A 338 3.76 -11.15 -6.38
C GLY A 338 4.67 -10.44 -5.36
N TYR A 339 4.17 -10.24 -4.14
CA TYR A 339 4.92 -9.50 -3.12
C TYR A 339 6.08 -10.29 -2.51
N ILE A 340 5.91 -11.60 -2.25
CA ILE A 340 7.01 -12.46 -1.78
C ILE A 340 8.14 -12.50 -2.81
N ALA A 341 7.81 -12.59 -4.10
CA ALA A 341 8.81 -12.55 -5.16
C ALA A 341 9.59 -11.22 -5.15
N GLN A 342 8.91 -10.08 -4.92
CA GLN A 342 9.59 -8.79 -4.77
C GLN A 342 10.49 -8.76 -3.52
N ASP A 343 10.09 -9.38 -2.41
CA ASP A 343 10.91 -9.44 -1.20
C ASP A 343 12.16 -10.29 -1.39
N VAL A 344 12.02 -11.47 -2.01
CA VAL A 344 13.16 -12.33 -2.37
C VAL A 344 14.12 -11.59 -3.29
N PHE A 345 13.59 -10.96 -4.34
CA PHE A 345 14.39 -10.17 -5.26
C PHE A 345 15.14 -9.03 -4.55
N ASN A 346 14.43 -8.22 -3.74
CA ASN A 346 15.03 -7.09 -3.03
C ASN A 346 16.13 -7.53 -2.05
N ALA A 347 15.92 -8.64 -1.35
CA ALA A 347 16.84 -9.14 -0.34
C ALA A 347 18.22 -9.51 -0.95
N VAL A 348 18.25 -9.97 -2.21
CA VAL A 348 19.49 -10.43 -2.85
C VAL A 348 19.97 -9.52 -3.98
N PHE A 349 19.21 -8.52 -4.40
CA PHE A 349 19.56 -7.71 -5.57
C PHE A 349 20.88 -6.95 -5.39
N THR A 350 21.09 -6.33 -4.23
CA THR A 350 22.35 -5.64 -3.91
C THR A 350 23.52 -6.62 -3.89
N TYR A 351 23.32 -7.82 -3.32
CA TYR A 351 24.34 -8.88 -3.33
C TYR A 351 24.67 -9.34 -4.75
N TYR A 352 23.66 -9.48 -5.60
CA TYR A 352 23.87 -9.84 -7.00
C TYR A 352 24.74 -8.81 -7.72
N VAL A 353 24.43 -7.52 -7.58
CA VAL A 353 25.21 -6.46 -8.23
C VAL A 353 26.63 -6.40 -7.70
N VAL A 354 26.82 -6.53 -6.38
CA VAL A 354 28.15 -6.37 -5.76
C VAL A 354 28.99 -7.65 -5.86
N PHE A 355 28.45 -8.82 -5.54
CA PHE A 355 29.22 -10.06 -5.40
C PHE A 355 29.16 -10.98 -6.64
N VAL A 356 28.15 -10.85 -7.49
CA VAL A 356 28.03 -11.65 -8.72
C VAL A 356 28.53 -10.86 -9.92
N LEU A 357 28.03 -9.63 -10.10
CA LEU A 357 28.47 -8.76 -11.19
C LEU A 357 29.78 -8.01 -10.89
N MET A 358 30.28 -8.08 -9.66
CA MET A 358 31.48 -7.36 -9.21
C MET A 358 31.41 -5.86 -9.46
N GLN A 359 30.19 -5.28 -9.45
CA GLN A 359 29.93 -3.87 -9.68
C GLN A 359 29.84 -3.11 -8.35
N SER A 360 29.93 -1.78 -8.43
CA SER A 360 29.89 -0.94 -7.23
C SER A 360 28.49 -0.90 -6.58
N PRO A 361 28.38 -0.69 -5.25
CA PRO A 361 27.09 -0.42 -4.61
C PRO A 361 26.36 0.79 -5.20
N THR A 362 27.09 1.79 -5.74
CA THR A 362 26.52 2.92 -6.47
C THR A 362 25.76 2.46 -7.73
N MET A 363 26.27 1.43 -8.42
CA MET A 363 25.59 0.81 -9.54
C MET A 363 24.26 0.19 -9.09
N ALA A 364 24.26 -0.57 -7.97
CA ALA A 364 23.04 -1.14 -7.41
C ALA A 364 22.00 -0.06 -7.11
N SER A 365 22.41 1.06 -6.54
CA SER A 365 21.55 2.22 -6.28
C SER A 365 20.92 2.79 -7.55
N ASN A 366 21.72 2.97 -8.62
CA ASN A 366 21.23 3.48 -9.90
C ASN A 366 20.21 2.53 -10.55
N LEU A 367 20.47 1.23 -10.51
CA LEU A 367 19.56 0.21 -11.03
C LEU A 367 18.25 0.17 -10.23
N MET A 368 18.31 0.21 -8.90
CA MET A 368 17.12 0.28 -8.04
C MET A 368 16.34 1.58 -8.24
N GLY A 369 17.02 2.70 -8.38
CA GLY A 369 16.39 3.98 -8.67
C GLY A 369 15.65 3.96 -10.01
N THR A 370 16.26 3.37 -11.04
CA THR A 370 15.61 3.15 -12.34
C THR A 370 14.37 2.28 -12.20
N MET A 371 14.46 1.16 -11.45
CA MET A 371 13.29 0.32 -11.16
C MET A 371 12.19 1.12 -10.47
N ALA A 372 12.51 1.96 -9.47
CA ALA A 372 11.53 2.73 -8.72
C ALA A 372 10.82 3.79 -9.60
N ILE A 373 11.55 4.45 -10.49
CA ILE A 373 10.97 5.41 -11.46
C ILE A 373 10.00 4.69 -12.39
N LEU A 374 10.44 3.59 -13.01
CA LEU A 374 9.60 2.83 -13.95
C LEU A 374 8.43 2.14 -13.24
N GLN A 375 8.60 1.72 -12.00
CA GLN A 375 7.52 1.22 -11.15
C GLN A 375 6.43 2.29 -10.95
N PHE A 376 6.80 3.53 -10.67
CA PHE A 376 5.84 4.64 -10.53
C PHE A 376 5.08 4.90 -11.83
N ILE A 377 5.78 4.98 -12.96
CA ILE A 377 5.15 5.16 -14.28
C ILE A 377 4.21 3.99 -14.60
N ALA A 378 4.63 2.76 -14.32
CA ALA A 378 3.85 1.56 -14.59
C ALA A 378 2.56 1.51 -13.75
N VAL A 379 2.56 1.95 -12.48
CA VAL A 379 1.35 2.05 -11.66
C VAL A 379 0.28 2.89 -12.36
N ILE A 380 0.66 4.03 -12.96
CA ILE A 380 -0.26 4.89 -13.71
C ILE A 380 -0.76 4.17 -14.97
N GLY A 381 0.15 3.51 -15.72
CA GLY A 381 -0.18 2.76 -16.94
C GLY A 381 -1.07 1.55 -16.72
N MET A 382 -1.05 0.98 -15.50
CA MET A 382 -1.89 -0.17 -15.14
C MET A 382 -3.37 0.18 -15.01
N ILE A 383 -3.73 1.43 -14.77
CA ILE A 383 -5.13 1.87 -14.63
C ILE A 383 -5.93 1.53 -15.90
N PRO A 384 -5.59 2.05 -17.09
CA PRO A 384 -6.31 1.74 -18.32
C PRO A 384 -6.21 0.25 -18.71
N LEU A 385 -5.09 -0.41 -18.39
CA LEU A 385 -4.89 -1.82 -18.68
C LEU A 385 -5.88 -2.70 -17.89
N CYS A 386 -6.03 -2.44 -16.59
CA CYS A 386 -6.99 -3.15 -15.75
C CYS A 386 -8.45 -2.88 -16.14
N ILE A 387 -8.77 -1.67 -16.60
CA ILE A 387 -10.11 -1.34 -17.09
C ILE A 387 -10.42 -2.12 -18.37
N ARG A 388 -9.46 -2.22 -19.30
CA ARG A 388 -9.67 -2.85 -20.61
C ARG A 388 -9.66 -4.38 -20.54
N PHE A 389 -8.71 -4.97 -19.84
CA PHE A 389 -8.47 -6.43 -19.86
C PHE A 389 -8.93 -7.13 -18.57
N GLY A 390 -9.23 -6.35 -17.52
CA GLY A 390 -9.55 -6.88 -16.21
C GLY A 390 -8.32 -7.22 -15.36
N PRO A 391 -8.52 -7.53 -14.05
CA PRO A 391 -7.43 -7.68 -13.10
C PRO A 391 -6.55 -8.93 -13.35
N ALA A 392 -7.12 -10.09 -13.65
CA ALA A 392 -6.34 -11.33 -13.79
C ALA A 392 -5.40 -11.33 -15.02
N PRO A 393 -5.84 -10.96 -16.24
CA PRO A 393 -4.93 -10.84 -17.38
C PRO A 393 -3.84 -9.77 -17.16
N SER A 394 -4.21 -8.64 -16.57
CA SER A 394 -3.25 -7.58 -16.25
C SER A 394 -2.20 -8.04 -15.25
N TYR A 395 -2.60 -8.79 -14.22
CA TYR A 395 -1.67 -9.41 -13.27
C TYR A 395 -0.72 -10.40 -13.95
N ARG A 396 -1.24 -11.28 -14.83
CA ARG A 396 -0.42 -12.26 -15.56
C ARG A 396 0.65 -11.58 -16.42
N LEU A 397 0.27 -10.52 -17.14
CA LEU A 397 1.22 -9.76 -17.95
C LEU A 397 2.40 -9.22 -17.11
N VAL A 398 2.10 -8.56 -16.00
CA VAL A 398 3.17 -7.94 -15.19
C VAL A 398 4.02 -8.95 -14.43
N VAL A 399 3.44 -10.08 -14.03
CA VAL A 399 4.19 -11.22 -13.47
C VAL A 399 5.15 -11.82 -14.50
N CYS A 400 4.71 -11.98 -15.76
CA CYS A 400 5.59 -12.42 -16.84
C CYS A 400 6.71 -11.42 -17.12
N LEU A 401 6.42 -10.11 -17.14
CA LEU A 401 7.44 -9.07 -17.34
C LEU A 401 8.48 -9.08 -16.21
N PHE A 402 8.05 -9.19 -14.97
CA PHE A 402 8.97 -9.25 -13.83
C PHE A 402 9.75 -10.57 -13.82
N GLY A 403 9.12 -11.69 -14.11
CA GLY A 403 9.80 -12.99 -14.23
C GLY A 403 10.82 -13.02 -15.36
N LEU A 404 10.48 -12.47 -16.52
CA LEU A 404 11.41 -12.31 -17.64
C LEU A 404 12.62 -11.47 -17.26
N SER A 405 12.41 -10.35 -16.56
CA SER A 405 13.50 -9.52 -16.03
C SER A 405 14.40 -10.32 -15.08
N ALA A 406 13.83 -11.07 -14.13
CA ALA A 406 14.60 -11.88 -13.19
C ALA A 406 15.44 -12.97 -13.89
N LEU A 407 14.90 -13.61 -14.92
CA LEU A 407 15.66 -14.57 -15.75
C LEU A 407 16.72 -13.89 -16.60
N SER A 408 16.44 -12.69 -17.11
CA SER A 408 17.41 -11.94 -17.92
C SER A 408 18.68 -11.61 -17.17
N TYR A 409 18.63 -11.44 -15.84
CA TYR A 409 19.84 -11.28 -15.02
C TYR A 409 20.72 -12.55 -15.02
N ALA A 410 20.10 -13.73 -15.03
CA ALA A 410 20.87 -14.99 -15.15
C ALA A 410 21.45 -15.13 -16.56
N VAL A 411 20.66 -14.86 -17.60
CA VAL A 411 21.16 -14.91 -18.99
C VAL A 411 22.33 -13.94 -19.18
N LEU A 412 22.23 -12.74 -18.61
CA LEU A 412 23.30 -11.74 -18.71
C LEU A 412 24.60 -12.22 -18.07
N TRP A 413 24.52 -12.89 -16.92
CA TRP A 413 25.70 -13.43 -16.26
C TRP A 413 26.34 -14.56 -17.06
N TYR A 414 25.55 -15.54 -17.54
CA TYR A 414 26.06 -16.67 -18.33
C TYR A 414 26.58 -16.27 -19.71
N SER A 415 26.07 -15.17 -20.31
CA SER A 415 26.53 -14.68 -21.61
C SER A 415 27.83 -13.86 -21.55
N GLY A 416 28.31 -13.52 -20.34
CA GLY A 416 29.49 -12.65 -20.17
C GLY A 416 29.24 -11.17 -20.52
N LEU A 417 28.00 -10.78 -20.80
CA LEU A 417 27.62 -9.39 -21.18
C LEU A 417 27.31 -8.51 -19.96
N HIS A 418 27.69 -8.92 -18.77
CA HIS A 418 27.32 -8.31 -17.51
C HIS A 418 27.94 -6.90 -17.27
N ASP A 419 28.95 -6.51 -18.05
CA ASP A 419 29.55 -5.17 -17.97
C ASP A 419 28.79 -4.12 -18.79
N THR A 420 27.77 -4.52 -19.56
CA THR A 420 27.02 -3.62 -20.40
C THR A 420 25.98 -2.84 -19.60
N PHE A 421 26.30 -1.62 -19.19
CA PHE A 421 25.42 -0.77 -18.36
C PHE A 421 24.03 -0.55 -18.96
N SER A 422 23.94 -0.37 -20.27
CA SER A 422 22.66 -0.17 -20.95
C SER A 422 21.74 -1.39 -20.87
N LEU A 423 22.28 -2.60 -20.93
CA LEU A 423 21.50 -3.85 -20.74
C LEU A 423 21.02 -3.99 -19.30
N LEU A 424 21.85 -3.70 -18.31
CA LEU A 424 21.48 -3.70 -16.91
C LEU A 424 20.35 -2.71 -16.64
N LEU A 425 20.41 -1.50 -17.20
CA LEU A 425 19.34 -0.51 -17.09
C LEU A 425 18.04 -0.98 -17.75
N LEU A 426 18.12 -1.59 -18.94
CA LEU A 426 16.94 -2.11 -19.65
C LEU A 426 16.25 -3.21 -18.84
N ILE A 427 17.01 -4.18 -18.31
CA ILE A 427 16.48 -5.25 -17.48
C ILE A 427 15.86 -4.69 -16.20
N SER A 428 16.53 -3.71 -15.57
CA SER A 428 16.02 -3.03 -14.38
C SER A 428 14.74 -2.24 -14.67
N ALA A 429 14.66 -1.60 -15.82
CA ALA A 429 13.45 -0.92 -16.30
C ALA A 429 12.28 -1.91 -16.44
N LEU A 430 12.53 -3.07 -17.05
CA LEU A 430 11.55 -4.13 -17.20
C LEU A 430 11.07 -4.66 -15.83
N ALA A 431 12.01 -4.86 -14.88
CA ALA A 431 11.69 -5.22 -13.51
C ALA A 431 10.77 -4.17 -12.85
N GLY A 432 11.09 -2.88 -13.01
CA GLY A 432 10.29 -1.78 -12.48
C GLY A 432 8.86 -1.79 -13.01
N ILE A 433 8.67 -2.00 -14.32
CA ILE A 433 7.34 -2.09 -14.94
C ILE A 433 6.54 -3.27 -14.35
N GLY A 434 7.15 -4.46 -14.27
CA GLY A 434 6.51 -5.64 -13.70
C GLY A 434 6.10 -5.43 -12.23
N ARG A 435 6.99 -4.86 -11.42
CA ARG A 435 6.73 -4.55 -9.99
C ARG A 435 5.63 -3.52 -9.80
N GLY A 436 5.57 -2.49 -10.66
CA GLY A 436 4.51 -1.49 -10.61
C GLY A 436 3.12 -2.10 -10.77
N GLY A 437 2.97 -3.04 -11.68
CA GLY A 437 1.71 -3.75 -11.87
C GLY A 437 1.38 -4.69 -10.71
N ILE A 438 2.35 -5.41 -10.17
CA ILE A 438 2.17 -6.26 -8.98
C ILE A 438 1.72 -5.42 -7.77
N ASN A 439 2.22 -4.19 -7.63
CA ASN A 439 1.81 -3.31 -6.55
C ASN A 439 0.41 -2.71 -6.76
N TYR A 440 -0.01 -2.50 -8.01
CA TYR A 440 -1.31 -1.90 -8.30
C TYR A 440 -2.48 -2.90 -8.33
N VAL A 441 -2.32 -4.01 -9.09
CA VAL A 441 -3.46 -4.90 -9.42
C VAL A 441 -4.14 -5.49 -8.18
N PRO A 442 -3.44 -6.07 -7.20
CA PRO A 442 -4.10 -6.63 -6.02
C PRO A 442 -4.83 -5.57 -5.18
N TRP A 443 -4.23 -4.40 -4.97
CA TRP A 443 -4.86 -3.33 -4.22
C TRP A 443 -6.07 -2.70 -4.92
N ASN A 444 -6.10 -2.73 -6.25
CA ASN A 444 -7.29 -2.36 -7.00
C ASN A 444 -8.38 -3.44 -6.89
N THR A 445 -7.99 -4.72 -6.92
CA THR A 445 -8.92 -5.85 -7.00
C THR A 445 -9.63 -6.14 -5.68
N TYR A 446 -9.01 -5.89 -4.52
CA TYR A 446 -9.61 -6.21 -3.22
C TYR A 446 -10.94 -5.47 -2.97
N THR A 447 -11.11 -4.28 -3.55
CA THR A 447 -12.34 -3.50 -3.43
C THR A 447 -13.55 -4.22 -4.04
N TYR A 448 -13.34 -4.94 -5.15
CA TYR A 448 -14.39 -5.75 -5.80
C TYR A 448 -14.69 -7.04 -5.01
N ILE A 449 -13.73 -7.53 -4.24
CA ILE A 449 -13.92 -8.72 -3.37
C ILE A 449 -14.80 -8.37 -2.18
N ALA A 450 -14.74 -7.15 -1.67
CA ALA A 450 -15.65 -6.67 -0.63
C ALA A 450 -17.12 -6.71 -1.09
N ASP A 451 -17.40 -6.51 -2.38
CA ASP A 451 -18.74 -6.65 -2.94
C ASP A 451 -19.20 -8.12 -2.97
N VAL A 452 -18.28 -9.09 -3.16
CA VAL A 452 -18.60 -10.53 -3.04
C VAL A 452 -18.93 -10.91 -1.60
N ASP A 453 -18.22 -10.34 -0.62
CA ASP A 453 -18.52 -10.52 0.79
C ASP A 453 -19.89 -9.94 1.17
N GLU A 454 -20.26 -8.80 0.61
CA GLU A 454 -21.55 -8.16 0.83
C GLU A 454 -22.71 -9.07 0.40
N VAL A 455 -22.61 -9.74 -0.75
CA VAL A 455 -23.61 -10.72 -1.19
C VAL A 455 -23.79 -11.88 -0.20
N ILE A 456 -22.71 -12.29 0.47
CA ILE A 456 -22.73 -13.39 1.43
C ILE A 456 -23.27 -12.91 2.78
N THR A 457 -22.73 -11.81 3.30
CA THR A 457 -22.91 -11.40 4.71
C THR A 457 -23.95 -10.29 4.89
N ALA A 458 -24.45 -9.68 3.81
CA ALA A 458 -25.25 -8.46 3.84
C ALA A 458 -24.55 -7.28 4.55
N GLN A 459 -23.23 -7.32 4.70
CA GLN A 459 -22.42 -6.31 5.37
C GLN A 459 -21.23 -5.90 4.53
N ARG A 460 -20.89 -4.63 4.54
CA ARG A 460 -19.75 -4.09 3.82
C ARG A 460 -18.51 -4.02 4.73
N ARG A 461 -17.58 -4.96 4.58
CA ARG A 461 -16.46 -5.18 5.49
C ARG A 461 -15.08 -4.94 4.83
N GLU A 462 -14.95 -3.91 3.98
CA GLU A 462 -13.71 -3.60 3.22
C GLU A 462 -12.46 -3.54 4.10
N GLY A 463 -12.56 -2.94 5.30
CA GLY A 463 -11.43 -2.79 6.22
C GLY A 463 -10.85 -4.12 6.72
N ILE A 464 -11.68 -5.16 6.83
CA ILE A 464 -11.24 -6.49 7.29
C ILE A 464 -10.36 -7.15 6.23
N PHE A 465 -10.72 -7.01 4.94
CA PHE A 465 -9.93 -7.53 3.83
C PHE A 465 -8.55 -6.84 3.73
N ALA A 466 -8.52 -5.52 3.85
CA ALA A 466 -7.25 -4.78 3.90
C ALA A 466 -6.40 -5.20 5.11
N GLY A 467 -7.02 -5.44 6.27
CA GLY A 467 -6.35 -5.91 7.48
C GLY A 467 -5.68 -7.27 7.32
N ILE A 468 -6.40 -8.27 6.78
CA ILE A 468 -5.82 -9.60 6.57
C ILE A 468 -4.73 -9.58 5.48
N MET A 469 -4.89 -8.79 4.41
CA MET A 469 -3.86 -8.60 3.40
C MET A 469 -2.58 -8.02 4.03
N THR A 470 -2.69 -7.00 4.86
CA THR A 470 -1.55 -6.39 5.54
C THR A 470 -0.88 -7.36 6.51
N LEU A 471 -1.65 -8.08 7.32
CA LEU A 471 -1.13 -9.06 8.28
C LEU A 471 -0.38 -10.20 7.57
N THR A 472 -1.01 -10.82 6.56
CA THR A 472 -0.38 -11.91 5.80
C THR A 472 0.83 -11.42 5.01
N ARG A 473 0.82 -10.18 4.54
CA ARG A 473 1.96 -9.53 3.88
C ARG A 473 3.17 -9.42 4.80
N LYS A 474 2.97 -8.93 6.02
CA LYS A 474 4.05 -8.79 7.03
C LYS A 474 4.63 -10.15 7.42
N ALA A 475 3.78 -11.14 7.67
CA ALA A 475 4.21 -12.49 8.02
C ALA A 475 4.99 -13.17 6.89
N SER A 476 4.49 -13.07 5.66
CA SER A 476 5.17 -13.67 4.49
C SER A 476 6.48 -12.97 4.17
N GLN A 477 6.58 -11.66 4.35
CA GLN A 477 7.83 -10.92 4.18
C GLN A 477 8.89 -11.39 5.18
N ALA A 478 8.52 -11.54 6.46
CA ALA A 478 9.43 -12.08 7.48
C ALA A 478 9.96 -13.47 7.09
N GLY A 479 9.05 -14.36 6.70
CA GLY A 479 9.41 -15.72 6.27
C GLY A 479 10.29 -15.74 5.02
N ALA A 480 9.97 -14.94 4.02
CA ALA A 480 10.72 -14.88 2.76
C ALA A 480 12.16 -14.37 2.97
N VAL A 481 12.32 -13.27 3.71
CA VAL A 481 13.64 -12.70 3.99
C VAL A 481 14.47 -13.63 4.87
N MET A 482 13.85 -14.26 5.87
CA MET A 482 14.55 -15.25 6.72
C MET A 482 15.01 -16.47 5.92
N LEU A 483 14.16 -16.98 4.99
CA LEU A 483 14.54 -18.10 4.12
C LEU A 483 15.75 -17.72 3.25
N VAL A 484 15.77 -16.51 2.69
CA VAL A 484 16.93 -16.01 1.93
C VAL A 484 18.19 -16.01 2.80
N GLY A 485 18.11 -15.52 4.05
CA GLY A 485 19.24 -15.53 4.99
C GLY A 485 19.75 -16.93 5.29
N VAL A 486 18.86 -17.89 5.52
CA VAL A 486 19.23 -19.30 5.75
C VAL A 486 19.93 -19.88 4.52
N VAL A 487 19.41 -19.67 3.32
CA VAL A 487 20.02 -20.19 2.09
C VAL A 487 21.41 -19.57 1.83
N LEU A 488 21.56 -18.27 2.05
CA LEU A 488 22.87 -17.59 1.96
C LEU A 488 23.87 -18.14 2.99
N GLN A 489 23.44 -18.34 4.22
CA GLN A 489 24.31 -18.92 5.26
C GLN A 489 24.76 -20.33 4.91
N LEU A 490 23.83 -21.18 4.46
CA LEU A 490 24.13 -22.57 4.07
C LEU A 490 25.02 -22.66 2.82
N SER A 491 24.97 -21.63 1.95
CA SER A 491 25.89 -21.57 0.79
C SER A 491 27.34 -21.24 1.15
N GLY A 492 27.61 -20.90 2.42
CA GLY A 492 28.95 -20.52 2.89
C GLY A 492 29.27 -19.04 2.71
N PHE A 493 28.24 -18.15 2.68
CA PHE A 493 28.47 -16.71 2.63
C PHE A 493 29.29 -16.23 3.83
N VAL A 494 30.39 -15.53 3.56
CA VAL A 494 31.30 -14.98 4.60
C VAL A 494 31.09 -13.47 4.69
N SER A 495 30.61 -13.02 5.85
CA SER A 495 30.36 -11.60 6.13
C SER A 495 31.68 -10.81 6.14
N GLY A 496 31.62 -9.56 5.65
CA GLY A 496 32.77 -8.66 5.59
C GLY A 496 33.76 -8.92 4.44
N GLN A 497 33.63 -10.03 3.69
CA GLN A 497 34.49 -10.28 2.53
C GLN A 497 33.96 -9.57 1.27
N SER A 498 34.85 -8.91 0.53
CA SER A 498 34.55 -8.24 -0.73
C SER A 498 34.35 -9.21 -1.90
N VAL A 499 34.93 -10.39 -1.85
CA VAL A 499 34.82 -11.44 -2.85
C VAL A 499 34.31 -12.70 -2.18
N GLN A 500 33.26 -13.26 -2.69
CA GLN A 500 32.62 -14.48 -2.19
C GLN A 500 33.07 -15.70 -3.01
N ALA A 501 32.99 -16.89 -2.42
CA ALA A 501 33.29 -18.13 -3.13
C ALA A 501 32.35 -18.29 -4.35
N PRO A 502 32.79 -18.92 -5.47
CA PRO A 502 31.97 -19.10 -6.67
C PRO A 502 30.62 -19.78 -6.41
N GLY A 503 30.55 -20.71 -5.47
CA GLY A 503 29.30 -21.38 -5.07
C GLY A 503 28.29 -20.41 -4.43
N VAL A 504 28.77 -19.43 -3.65
CA VAL A 504 27.92 -18.39 -3.05
C VAL A 504 27.37 -17.47 -4.11
N SER A 505 28.23 -17.00 -5.04
CA SER A 505 27.80 -16.14 -6.17
C SER A 505 26.75 -16.84 -7.03
N HIS A 506 26.92 -18.13 -7.30
CA HIS A 506 25.93 -18.93 -8.00
C HIS A 506 24.61 -19.05 -7.21
N THR A 507 24.67 -19.25 -5.90
CA THR A 507 23.47 -19.29 -5.04
C THR A 507 22.72 -17.96 -5.05
N ILE A 508 23.42 -16.82 -4.95
CA ILE A 508 22.81 -15.50 -5.06
C ILE A 508 22.07 -15.34 -6.38
N LEU A 509 22.70 -15.73 -7.50
CA LEU A 509 22.10 -15.71 -8.82
C LEU A 509 20.84 -16.60 -8.90
N MET A 510 20.90 -17.81 -8.34
CA MET A 510 19.77 -18.73 -8.32
C MET A 510 18.59 -18.20 -7.50
N ILE A 511 18.82 -17.59 -6.35
CA ILE A 511 17.76 -16.96 -5.54
C ILE A 511 17.13 -15.80 -6.31
N LEU A 512 17.95 -14.91 -6.88
CA LEU A 512 17.48 -13.74 -7.63
C LEU A 512 16.61 -14.14 -8.81
N SER A 513 17.03 -15.12 -9.60
CA SER A 513 16.37 -15.51 -10.84
C SER A 513 15.30 -16.58 -10.59
N PHE A 514 15.72 -17.79 -10.28
CA PHE A 514 14.79 -18.94 -10.18
C PHE A 514 13.97 -18.92 -8.89
N GLY A 515 14.52 -18.41 -7.77
CA GLY A 515 13.76 -18.22 -6.54
C GLY A 515 12.61 -17.23 -6.74
N THR A 516 12.89 -16.07 -7.32
CA THR A 516 11.89 -15.06 -7.66
C THR A 516 10.84 -15.61 -8.63
N VAL A 517 11.27 -16.26 -9.71
CA VAL A 517 10.37 -16.82 -10.75
C VAL A 517 9.52 -17.96 -10.19
N GLY A 518 10.07 -18.82 -9.35
CA GLY A 518 9.31 -19.91 -8.70
C GLY A 518 8.13 -19.39 -7.89
N VAL A 519 8.35 -18.33 -7.12
CA VAL A 519 7.28 -17.67 -6.34
C VAL A 519 6.27 -16.97 -7.27
N LEU A 520 6.75 -16.27 -8.29
CA LEU A 520 5.87 -15.63 -9.29
C LEU A 520 5.00 -16.67 -10.02
N ALA A 521 5.55 -17.83 -10.35
CA ALA A 521 4.82 -18.91 -10.99
C ALA A 521 3.65 -19.42 -10.14
N LEU A 522 3.82 -19.52 -8.81
CA LEU A 522 2.71 -19.87 -7.91
C LEU A 522 1.59 -18.83 -8.00
N GLY A 523 1.91 -17.55 -7.93
CA GLY A 523 0.94 -16.46 -8.08
C GLY A 523 0.26 -16.48 -9.46
N PHE A 524 1.03 -16.74 -10.52
CA PHE A 524 0.53 -16.89 -11.89
C PHE A 524 -0.46 -18.03 -12.02
N LEU A 525 -0.12 -19.22 -11.50
CA LEU A 525 -1.00 -20.40 -11.53
C LEU A 525 -2.32 -20.15 -10.79
N VAL A 526 -2.26 -19.48 -9.64
CA VAL A 526 -3.48 -19.08 -8.91
C VAL A 526 -4.32 -18.11 -9.75
N SER A 527 -3.68 -17.19 -10.49
CA SER A 527 -4.37 -16.21 -11.33
C SER A 527 -5.17 -16.83 -12.49
N LEU A 528 -4.79 -18.05 -12.93
CA LEU A 528 -5.53 -18.79 -13.97
C LEU A 528 -6.94 -19.20 -13.50
N ARG A 529 -7.09 -19.42 -12.19
CA ARG A 529 -8.38 -19.77 -11.57
C ARG A 529 -9.20 -18.57 -11.14
N PHE A 530 -8.64 -17.36 -11.18
CA PHE A 530 -9.31 -16.15 -10.77
C PHE A 530 -10.26 -15.64 -11.86
N LYS A 531 -11.56 -15.66 -11.58
CA LYS A 531 -12.61 -15.37 -12.57
C LYS A 531 -13.38 -14.07 -12.32
N LEU A 532 -12.97 -13.26 -11.35
CA LEU A 532 -13.57 -11.95 -11.12
C LEU A 532 -13.05 -10.96 -12.18
N ASN A 533 -13.95 -10.48 -13.01
CA ASN A 533 -13.71 -9.49 -14.06
C ASN A 533 -14.87 -8.49 -14.11
N LEU A 534 -14.83 -7.52 -15.00
CA LEU A 534 -15.84 -6.49 -15.12
C LEU A 534 -17.26 -7.05 -15.36
N GLN A 535 -17.37 -8.09 -16.21
CA GLN A 535 -18.67 -8.72 -16.53
C GLN A 535 -19.22 -9.50 -15.34
N THR A 536 -18.42 -10.38 -14.73
CA THR A 536 -18.87 -11.16 -13.56
C THR A 536 -19.16 -10.26 -12.35
N HIS A 537 -18.42 -9.15 -12.20
CA HIS A 537 -18.68 -8.18 -11.16
C HIS A 537 -19.97 -7.38 -11.40
N SER A 538 -20.29 -7.00 -12.65
CA SER A 538 -21.55 -6.30 -12.95
C SER A 538 -22.77 -7.17 -12.64
N VAL A 539 -22.73 -8.46 -12.98
CA VAL A 539 -23.77 -9.44 -12.61
C VAL A 539 -23.92 -9.57 -11.10
N LEU A 540 -22.78 -9.71 -10.39
CA LEU A 540 -22.79 -9.76 -8.92
C LEU A 540 -23.44 -8.53 -8.30
N ARG A 541 -23.09 -7.34 -8.79
CA ARG A 541 -23.60 -6.07 -8.27
C ARG A 541 -25.10 -5.92 -8.52
N GLU A 542 -25.58 -6.34 -9.67
CA GLU A 542 -27.02 -6.32 -9.97
C GLU A 542 -27.78 -7.22 -8.99
N GLU A 543 -27.31 -8.44 -8.75
CA GLU A 543 -27.93 -9.35 -7.80
C GLU A 543 -27.80 -8.85 -6.35
N THR A 544 -26.70 -8.21 -5.98
CA THR A 544 -26.56 -7.56 -4.67
C THR A 544 -27.64 -6.51 -4.44
N LEU A 545 -27.96 -5.69 -5.45
CA LEU A 545 -29.02 -4.68 -5.36
C LEU A 545 -30.40 -5.32 -5.16
N LYS A 546 -30.71 -6.38 -5.93
CA LYS A 546 -31.98 -7.13 -5.77
C LYS A 546 -32.11 -7.74 -4.38
N MET A 547 -31.04 -8.38 -3.86
CA MET A 547 -31.05 -8.95 -2.52
C MET A 547 -31.15 -7.86 -1.42
N ARG A 548 -30.53 -6.70 -1.63
CA ARG A 548 -30.62 -5.57 -0.70
C ARG A 548 -32.03 -5.00 -0.60
N GLU A 549 -32.74 -4.88 -1.74
CA GLU A 549 -34.12 -4.42 -1.78
C GLU A 549 -35.09 -5.43 -1.17
N ALA A 550 -34.89 -6.73 -1.43
CA ALA A 550 -35.73 -7.81 -0.92
C ALA A 550 -35.39 -8.21 0.52
N GLY A 551 -34.20 -7.87 1.04
CA GLY A 551 -33.71 -8.32 2.35
C GLY A 551 -33.38 -9.81 2.42
N ARG A 552 -33.46 -10.55 1.29
CA ARG A 552 -33.23 -11.99 1.17
C ARG A 552 -32.73 -12.36 -0.24
N PRO A 553 -32.21 -13.58 -0.45
CA PRO A 553 -32.01 -14.10 -1.81
C PRO A 553 -33.33 -14.14 -2.59
N VAL A 554 -33.28 -13.87 -3.90
CA VAL A 554 -34.48 -13.81 -4.78
C VAL A 554 -34.33 -14.83 -5.90
N PRO A 555 -34.44 -16.14 -5.60
CA PRO A 555 -34.22 -17.20 -6.58
C PRO A 555 -35.25 -17.20 -7.73
N GLU A 556 -36.42 -16.57 -7.54
CA GLU A 556 -37.48 -16.49 -8.52
C GLU A 556 -37.12 -15.58 -9.72
N ASN A 557 -36.23 -14.61 -9.50
CA ASN A 557 -35.94 -13.54 -10.46
C ASN A 557 -34.48 -13.57 -10.99
N ILE A 558 -33.77 -14.68 -10.81
CA ILE A 558 -32.39 -14.81 -11.28
C ILE A 558 -32.29 -15.72 -12.49
N THR A 559 -31.53 -15.29 -13.51
CA THR A 559 -31.23 -16.15 -14.66
C THR A 559 -30.25 -17.25 -14.27
N PRO A 560 -30.31 -18.46 -14.89
CA PRO A 560 -29.39 -19.55 -14.60
C PRO A 560 -27.91 -19.18 -14.74
N GLN A 561 -27.58 -18.28 -15.69
CA GLN A 561 -26.21 -17.80 -15.91
C GLN A 561 -25.75 -16.86 -14.80
N ALA A 562 -26.63 -15.94 -14.37
CA ALA A 562 -26.31 -15.03 -13.26
C ALA A 562 -26.15 -15.81 -11.97
N ARG A 563 -27.03 -16.78 -11.70
CA ARG A 563 -26.94 -17.68 -10.55
C ARG A 563 -25.60 -18.42 -10.51
N ALA A 564 -25.23 -19.09 -11.60
CA ALA A 564 -23.95 -19.79 -11.71
C ALA A 564 -22.75 -18.86 -11.51
N THR A 565 -22.84 -17.60 -11.97
CA THR A 565 -21.78 -16.60 -11.77
C THR A 565 -21.66 -16.20 -10.31
N VAL A 566 -22.76 -15.92 -9.63
CA VAL A 566 -22.76 -15.53 -8.21
C VAL A 566 -22.28 -16.68 -7.34
N GLU A 567 -22.78 -17.89 -7.55
CA GLU A 567 -22.35 -19.10 -6.83
C GLU A 567 -20.87 -19.42 -7.05
N MET A 568 -20.37 -19.23 -8.27
CA MET A 568 -18.95 -19.40 -8.60
C MET A 568 -18.06 -18.42 -7.82
N LEU A 569 -18.47 -17.14 -7.72
CA LEU A 569 -17.71 -16.10 -7.02
C LEU A 569 -17.81 -16.25 -5.50
N ALA A 570 -19.01 -16.47 -4.99
CA ALA A 570 -19.26 -16.65 -3.56
C ALA A 570 -18.68 -17.98 -3.04
N GLY A 571 -18.71 -19.04 -3.86
CA GLY A 571 -18.33 -20.40 -3.47
C GLY A 571 -19.37 -21.10 -2.61
N MET A 572 -20.64 -20.65 -2.65
CA MET A 572 -21.78 -21.13 -1.87
C MET A 572 -23.04 -21.16 -2.75
N PRO A 573 -24.04 -22.02 -2.44
CA PRO A 573 -25.33 -22.00 -3.10
C PRO A 573 -26.03 -20.66 -2.95
N TYR A 574 -26.78 -20.23 -3.97
CA TYR A 574 -27.44 -18.94 -4.01
C TYR A 574 -28.40 -18.71 -2.83
N GLU A 575 -29.15 -19.73 -2.44
CA GLU A 575 -30.12 -19.71 -1.33
C GLU A 575 -29.46 -19.52 0.04
N SER A 576 -28.19 -19.83 0.16
CA SER A 576 -27.42 -19.67 1.41
C SER A 576 -26.72 -18.32 1.54
N LEU A 577 -26.90 -17.43 0.55
CA LEU A 577 -26.35 -16.07 0.56
C LEU A 577 -27.20 -15.13 1.43
N TRP A 578 -26.76 -13.87 1.53
CA TRP A 578 -27.42 -12.76 2.20
C TRP A 578 -27.69 -12.98 3.71
N GLY A 579 -26.88 -12.33 4.53
CA GLY A 579 -26.97 -12.48 5.98
C GLY A 579 -26.35 -13.78 6.52
N ASN A 580 -25.63 -14.54 5.66
CA ASN A 580 -24.87 -15.70 6.10
C ASN A 580 -23.63 -15.28 6.91
N ASN A 581 -23.90 -14.81 8.14
CA ASN A 581 -22.88 -14.45 9.11
C ASN A 581 -22.41 -15.68 9.91
N ASN A 582 -22.73 -16.91 9.47
CA ASN A 582 -22.29 -18.15 10.08
C ASN A 582 -20.76 -18.29 9.99
N ILE A 583 -20.09 -17.42 10.71
CA ILE A 583 -18.72 -17.55 11.14
C ILE A 583 -18.78 -18.62 12.21
N GLY A 584 -18.67 -19.90 11.82
CA GLY A 584 -18.96 -21.08 12.64
C GLY A 584 -18.18 -21.21 13.95
N TYR A 585 -17.54 -20.14 14.39
CA TYR A 585 -16.87 -20.00 15.67
C TYR A 585 -17.52 -18.99 16.61
N LEU A 586 -18.35 -18.05 16.13
CA LEU A 586 -19.01 -17.05 16.97
C LEU A 586 -20.35 -17.52 17.53
N ASN A 587 -21.04 -18.44 16.85
CA ASN A 587 -22.35 -18.94 17.28
C ASN A 587 -22.28 -20.11 18.26
N ARG A 588 -21.13 -20.46 18.85
CA ARG A 588 -21.03 -21.42 19.93
C ARG A 588 -21.28 -20.81 21.32
N HIS A 589 -21.76 -19.58 21.42
CA HIS A 589 -22.41 -19.12 22.65
C HIS A 589 -23.87 -19.55 22.61
N LYS A 590 -24.10 -20.58 23.42
CA LYS A 590 -25.35 -21.16 23.85
C LYS A 590 -26.57 -20.22 23.73
N GLY A 591 -27.55 -20.63 22.97
CA GLY A 591 -28.96 -20.38 23.32
C GLY A 591 -29.74 -19.46 22.38
N ASP A 592 -29.16 -18.74 21.44
CA ASP A 592 -29.96 -17.96 20.50
C ASP A 592 -30.39 -18.84 19.31
N LYS A 593 -31.62 -19.34 19.45
CA LYS A 593 -32.37 -19.89 18.31
C LYS A 593 -32.44 -18.81 17.20
N PRO A 594 -32.33 -19.19 15.92
CA PRO A 594 -32.56 -18.24 14.85
C PRO A 594 -33.93 -17.59 15.07
N VAL A 595 -33.96 -16.26 15.09
CA VAL A 595 -35.22 -15.52 15.06
C VAL A 595 -35.85 -15.81 13.70
N THR A 596 -36.68 -16.84 13.68
CA THR A 596 -37.69 -17.04 12.63
C THR A 596 -38.66 -15.88 12.81
N HIS A 597 -38.59 -14.87 11.94
CA HIS A 597 -39.70 -13.97 11.73
C HIS A 597 -40.91 -14.82 11.29
N ALA A 598 -41.66 -15.25 12.25
CA ALA A 598 -43.00 -15.78 12.02
C ALA A 598 -43.80 -14.65 11.37
N THR A 599 -44.20 -14.84 10.15
CA THR A 599 -45.32 -14.20 9.51
C THR A 599 -46.48 -14.10 10.48
N GLN A 600 -46.77 -12.90 10.98
CA GLN A 600 -48.09 -12.60 11.47
C GLN A 600 -48.96 -12.17 10.30
N SER A 601 -49.97 -12.98 10.07
CA SER A 601 -51.13 -12.81 9.18
C SER A 601 -51.80 -11.47 9.31
#